data_86f1a60287795ab4438c2f3928e13895
#
_entry.id   86f1a60287795ab4438c2f3928e13895
#
_cell.length_a   1.000
_cell.length_b   1.000
_cell.length_c   1.000
_cell.angle_alpha   90.00
_cell.angle_beta   90.00
_cell.angle_gamma   90.00
#
_symmetry.space_group_name_H-M   'P 1'
#
loop_
_entity.id
_entity.type
_entity.pdbx_description
1 polymer ?
#
loop_
_entity_poly.entity_id
_entity_poly.type
_entity_poly.pdbx_seq_one_letter_code
_entity_poly.pdbx_strand_id
1 'polypeptide(L)'
;GAWKLAPVAGALGVGEALGNYNWWTSSEADVTTRACLFDDEYVFNADGSFNNVQGSETWLEPWQGVDPEACGAPIAPHDGSNPATWLVDEAAGTITISGLGAYLGLAKVHNSGEDGTPVDNTITYSYSLSVDGNSMDVTISGFNAGVPGATWIFKFVKVAPVIAVAGAWKLAPVAGALGVGEALGNYNWWT
;
A
#
# COMPACT_ATOMS: atom_id res chain seq x y z
N GLY A 1 5.69 10.42 -1.95
CA GLY A 1 4.91 10.22 -0.72
C GLY A 1 4.75 8.76 -0.40
N ALA A 2 4.35 8.47 0.83
CA ALA A 2 4.14 7.11 1.31
C ALA A 2 2.67 6.69 1.18
N TRP A 3 2.47 5.42 0.83
CA TRP A 3 1.16 4.77 0.68
C TRP A 3 1.18 3.43 1.40
N LYS A 4 0.04 2.97 1.87
CA LYS A 4 -0.14 1.63 2.43
C LYS A 4 -1.47 1.03 1.95
N LEU A 5 -1.62 -0.26 2.02
CA LEU A 5 -2.90 -0.91 1.75
C LEU A 5 -3.99 -0.34 2.65
N ALA A 6 -5.15 -0.08 2.09
CA ALA A 6 -6.31 0.38 2.86
C ALA A 6 -6.72 -0.72 3.85
N PRO A 7 -6.78 -0.46 5.17
CA PRO A 7 -7.08 -1.50 6.15
C PRO A 7 -8.59 -1.79 6.21
N VAL A 8 -9.16 -2.23 5.09
CA VAL A 8 -10.59 -2.53 4.93
C VAL A 8 -10.79 -3.82 4.12
N ALA A 9 -11.90 -4.48 4.29
CA ALA A 9 -12.29 -5.60 3.43
C ALA A 9 -12.33 -5.18 1.96
N GLY A 10 -11.91 -6.08 1.06
CA GLY A 10 -11.83 -5.81 -0.37
C GLY A 10 -10.71 -4.87 -0.80
N ALA A 11 -9.72 -4.61 0.07
CA ALA A 11 -8.53 -3.86 -0.31
C ALA A 11 -7.60 -4.65 -1.25
N LEU A 12 -7.63 -5.97 -1.15
CA LEU A 12 -7.03 -6.88 -2.11
C LEU A 12 -8.14 -7.70 -2.76
N GLY A 13 -8.02 -7.92 -4.06
CA GLY A 13 -8.95 -8.77 -4.77
C GLY A 13 -8.36 -9.31 -6.06
N VAL A 14 -8.76 -10.50 -6.46
CA VAL A 14 -8.36 -11.14 -7.71
C VAL A 14 -9.53 -11.85 -8.37
N GLY A 15 -9.57 -11.80 -9.68
CA GLY A 15 -10.60 -12.47 -10.45
C GLY A 15 -10.32 -12.49 -11.94
N GLU A 16 -11.29 -12.97 -12.72
CA GLU A 16 -11.15 -13.25 -14.14
C GLU A 16 -11.06 -12.02 -15.04
N ALA A 17 -11.43 -10.84 -14.52
CA ALA A 17 -11.39 -9.60 -15.28
C ALA A 17 -11.34 -8.37 -14.37
N LEU A 18 -10.90 -7.25 -14.92
CA LEU A 18 -10.96 -5.95 -14.27
C LEU A 18 -12.41 -5.64 -13.81
N GLY A 19 -12.56 -5.34 -12.52
CA GLY A 19 -13.84 -5.09 -11.87
C GLY A 19 -14.63 -6.33 -11.47
N ASN A 20 -14.15 -7.52 -11.81
CA ASN A 20 -14.73 -8.80 -11.40
C ASN A 20 -13.72 -9.63 -10.61
N TYR A 21 -13.67 -9.40 -9.29
CA TYR A 21 -12.71 -10.03 -8.36
C TYR A 21 -13.35 -11.23 -7.65
N ASN A 22 -13.90 -12.15 -8.43
CA ASN A 22 -14.72 -13.27 -7.97
C ASN A 22 -13.94 -14.51 -7.53
N TRP A 23 -12.61 -14.54 -7.69
CA TRP A 23 -11.79 -15.67 -7.23
C TRP A 23 -11.48 -15.53 -5.75
N TRP A 24 -11.10 -14.34 -5.30
CA TRP A 24 -10.85 -14.04 -3.90
C TRP A 24 -10.83 -12.53 -3.65
N THR A 25 -11.30 -12.13 -2.46
CA THR A 25 -11.16 -10.77 -1.93
C THR A 25 -10.86 -10.83 -0.44
N SER A 26 -10.02 -9.92 0.04
CA SER A 26 -9.73 -9.81 1.46
C SER A 26 -10.98 -9.47 2.27
N SER A 27 -11.19 -10.20 3.37
CA SER A 27 -12.22 -9.96 4.37
C SER A 27 -11.71 -9.06 5.50
N GLU A 28 -12.57 -8.63 6.43
CA GLU A 28 -12.15 -7.97 7.67
C GLU A 28 -11.26 -8.87 8.53
N ALA A 29 -11.49 -10.20 8.50
CA ALA A 29 -10.63 -11.15 9.18
C ALA A 29 -9.23 -11.19 8.57
N ASP A 30 -9.11 -11.09 7.23
CA ASP A 30 -7.81 -11.03 6.56
C ASP A 30 -7.06 -9.75 6.91
N VAL A 31 -7.72 -8.61 7.03
CA VAL A 31 -7.09 -7.35 7.47
C VAL A 31 -6.47 -7.52 8.86
N THR A 32 -7.16 -8.21 9.76
CA THR A 32 -6.65 -8.48 11.11
C THR A 32 -5.51 -9.49 11.10
N THR A 33 -5.69 -10.62 10.39
CA THR A 33 -4.72 -11.71 10.35
C THR A 33 -3.42 -11.30 9.65
N ARG A 34 -3.54 -10.48 8.60
CA ARG A 34 -2.43 -9.97 7.79
C ARG A 34 -2.04 -8.52 8.16
N ALA A 35 -2.21 -8.12 9.43
CA ALA A 35 -1.96 -6.74 9.86
C ALA A 35 -0.54 -6.26 9.50
N CYS A 36 0.45 -7.16 9.51
CA CYS A 36 1.82 -6.89 9.07
C CYS A 36 1.98 -6.56 7.57
N LEU A 37 1.00 -6.91 6.72
CA LEU A 37 0.95 -6.48 5.33
C LEU A 37 0.29 -5.10 5.19
N PHE A 38 -0.69 -4.82 6.05
CA PHE A 38 -1.46 -3.59 5.98
C PHE A 38 -0.76 -2.39 6.64
N ASP A 39 0.34 -2.62 7.37
CA ASP A 39 1.21 -1.56 7.88
C ASP A 39 2.46 -1.33 7.02
N ASP A 40 2.74 -2.19 6.02
CA ASP A 40 3.78 -1.97 5.03
C ASP A 40 3.56 -0.65 4.27
N GLU A 41 4.64 0.07 4.04
CA GLU A 41 4.61 1.32 3.28
C GLU A 41 5.31 1.20 1.92
N TYR A 42 4.71 1.83 0.93
CA TYR A 42 5.21 1.96 -0.45
C TYR A 42 5.58 3.42 -0.66
N VAL A 43 6.89 3.72 -0.69
CA VAL A 43 7.39 5.09 -0.62
C VAL A 43 7.91 5.54 -1.99
N PHE A 44 7.19 6.50 -2.58
CA PHE A 44 7.55 7.16 -3.82
C PHE A 44 8.27 8.47 -3.51
N ASN A 45 9.59 8.51 -3.69
CA ASN A 45 10.40 9.67 -3.41
C ASN A 45 10.43 10.65 -4.59
N ALA A 46 10.62 11.93 -4.30
CA ALA A 46 10.63 12.99 -5.32
C ALA A 46 11.84 12.91 -6.26
N ASP A 47 12.89 12.19 -5.88
CA ASP A 47 14.07 11.93 -6.71
C ASP A 47 13.92 10.73 -7.68
N GLY A 48 12.72 10.10 -7.70
CA GLY A 48 12.42 8.94 -8.51
C GLY A 48 12.82 7.61 -7.88
N SER A 49 13.39 7.59 -6.67
CA SER A 49 13.63 6.34 -5.95
C SER A 49 12.35 5.80 -5.34
N PHE A 50 12.29 4.47 -5.18
CA PHE A 50 11.16 3.75 -4.59
C PHE A 50 11.64 2.84 -3.47
N ASN A 51 10.85 2.71 -2.40
CA ASN A 51 11.15 1.80 -1.30
C ASN A 51 9.89 1.02 -0.87
N ASN A 52 10.05 -0.29 -0.68
CA ASN A 52 9.19 -1.09 0.17
C ASN A 52 9.70 -0.98 1.61
N VAL A 53 8.87 -0.50 2.53
CA VAL A 53 9.19 -0.34 3.95
C VAL A 53 8.28 -1.25 4.75
N GLN A 54 8.81 -2.39 5.17
CA GLN A 54 8.05 -3.52 5.72
C GLN A 54 8.20 -3.68 7.25
N GLY A 55 8.91 -2.76 7.90
CA GLY A 55 9.14 -2.85 9.34
C GLY A 55 9.91 -4.11 9.74
N SER A 56 9.52 -4.73 10.84
CA SER A 56 10.12 -5.98 11.34
C SER A 56 9.45 -7.23 10.76
N GLU A 57 8.25 -7.13 10.25
CA GLU A 57 7.44 -8.25 9.73
C GLU A 57 6.62 -7.79 8.53
N THR A 58 6.37 -8.71 7.60
CA THR A 58 5.41 -8.61 6.51
C THR A 58 4.69 -9.93 6.33
N TRP A 59 3.69 -10.00 5.47
CA TRP A 59 3.00 -11.25 5.17
C TRP A 59 3.83 -12.12 4.24
N LEU A 60 4.08 -13.35 4.66
CA LEU A 60 4.85 -14.35 3.94
C LEU A 60 3.97 -15.54 3.54
N GLU A 61 4.21 -16.07 2.36
CA GLU A 61 3.42 -17.14 1.75
C GLU A 61 4.29 -18.38 1.44
N PRO A 62 3.67 -19.56 1.15
CA PRO A 62 4.39 -20.81 0.91
C PRO A 62 5.45 -20.76 -0.18
N TRP A 63 5.27 -19.97 -1.22
CA TRP A 63 6.28 -19.79 -2.28
C TRP A 63 7.56 -19.12 -1.78
N GLN A 64 7.50 -18.42 -0.63
CA GLN A 64 8.65 -17.85 0.08
C GLN A 64 9.22 -18.80 1.13
N GLY A 65 8.66 -20.02 1.25
CA GLY A 65 9.13 -21.04 2.19
C GLY A 65 8.47 -20.97 3.58
N VAL A 66 7.36 -20.25 3.72
CA VAL A 66 6.61 -20.12 4.99
C VAL A 66 5.25 -20.80 4.88
N ASP A 67 5.13 -22.01 5.42
CA ASP A 67 3.88 -22.78 5.40
C ASP A 67 3.52 -23.25 6.83
N PRO A 68 2.33 -22.88 7.34
CA PRO A 68 1.31 -22.04 6.73
C PRO A 68 1.75 -20.57 6.58
N GLU A 69 1.09 -19.84 5.68
CA GLU A 69 1.32 -18.40 5.50
C GLU A 69 1.15 -17.63 6.81
N ALA A 70 2.05 -16.69 7.10
CA ALA A 70 2.09 -15.95 8.36
C ALA A 70 2.87 -14.64 8.24
N CYS A 71 2.70 -13.76 9.25
CA CYS A 71 3.61 -12.64 9.45
C CYS A 71 5.01 -13.13 9.83
N GLY A 72 6.03 -12.54 9.24
CA GLY A 72 7.43 -12.86 9.53
C GLY A 72 8.40 -11.83 8.96
N ALA A 73 9.67 -11.97 9.32
CA ALA A 73 10.72 -11.07 8.83
C ALA A 73 10.77 -11.07 7.28
N PRO A 74 10.85 -9.89 6.65
CA PRO A 74 10.91 -9.79 5.19
C PRO A 74 12.02 -10.65 4.60
N ILE A 75 11.73 -11.29 3.44
CA ILE A 75 12.64 -12.25 2.79
C ILE A 75 13.14 -11.68 1.46
N ALA A 76 14.46 -11.67 1.29
CA ALA A 76 15.09 -11.25 0.03
C ALA A 76 14.60 -12.11 -1.16
N PRO A 77 14.45 -11.51 -2.35
CA PRO A 77 14.78 -10.13 -2.70
C PRO A 77 13.67 -9.12 -2.41
N HIS A 78 12.55 -9.53 -1.79
CA HIS A 78 11.35 -8.72 -1.55
C HIS A 78 11.35 -8.02 -0.19
N ASP A 79 12.51 -7.88 0.44
CA ASP A 79 12.74 -7.28 1.76
C ASP A 79 13.03 -5.77 1.72
N GLY A 80 12.89 -5.13 0.56
CA GLY A 80 13.16 -3.70 0.38
C GLY A 80 14.65 -3.30 0.43
N SER A 81 15.57 -4.26 0.50
CA SER A 81 17.03 -3.99 0.61
C SER A 81 17.67 -3.54 -0.70
N ASN A 82 17.05 -3.85 -1.83
CA ASN A 82 17.58 -3.52 -3.14
C ASN A 82 17.13 -2.12 -3.60
N PRO A 83 18.02 -1.38 -4.31
CA PRO A 83 17.63 -0.11 -4.92
C PRO A 83 16.49 -0.29 -5.91
N ALA A 84 15.49 0.59 -5.85
CA ALA A 84 14.38 0.60 -6.79
C ALA A 84 14.01 2.03 -7.21
N THR A 85 13.34 2.14 -8.35
CA THR A 85 12.86 3.40 -8.92
C THR A 85 11.42 3.28 -9.33
N TRP A 86 10.74 4.41 -9.50
CA TRP A 86 9.39 4.48 -10.00
C TRP A 86 9.26 5.50 -11.13
N LEU A 87 8.31 5.24 -12.02
CA LEU A 87 7.96 6.13 -13.13
C LEU A 87 6.43 6.11 -13.30
N VAL A 88 5.83 7.28 -13.52
CA VAL A 88 4.42 7.43 -13.87
C VAL A 88 4.29 7.87 -15.32
N ASP A 89 3.41 7.22 -16.06
CA ASP A 89 2.87 7.72 -17.32
C ASP A 89 1.40 8.10 -17.08
N GLU A 90 1.17 9.40 -16.89
CA GLU A 90 -0.18 9.93 -16.64
C GLU A 90 -1.12 9.76 -17.84
N ALA A 91 -0.58 9.80 -19.06
CA ALA A 91 -1.36 9.63 -20.27
C ALA A 91 -1.84 8.19 -20.44
N ALA A 92 -1.00 7.22 -20.05
CA ALA A 92 -1.35 5.80 -20.06
C ALA A 92 -2.08 5.37 -18.77
N GLY A 93 -2.05 6.17 -17.71
CA GLY A 93 -2.59 5.80 -16.40
C GLY A 93 -1.80 4.66 -15.76
N THR A 94 -0.47 4.65 -15.89
CA THR A 94 0.37 3.57 -15.38
C THR A 94 1.46 4.04 -14.42
N ILE A 95 1.81 3.16 -13.48
CA ILE A 95 2.98 3.26 -12.62
C ILE A 95 3.88 2.06 -12.91
N THR A 96 5.15 2.32 -13.17
CA THR A 96 6.17 1.28 -13.34
C THR A 96 7.14 1.34 -12.17
N ILE A 97 7.33 0.20 -11.50
CA ILE A 97 8.33 0.00 -10.46
C ILE A 97 9.46 -0.86 -11.04
N SER A 98 10.69 -0.41 -10.87
CA SER A 98 11.88 -1.11 -11.38
C SER A 98 12.90 -1.29 -10.26
N GLY A 99 13.30 -2.54 -10.03
CA GLY A 99 14.27 -2.92 -9.00
C GLY A 99 14.06 -4.38 -8.59
N LEU A 100 15.15 -5.06 -8.24
CA LEU A 100 15.09 -6.46 -7.83
C LEU A 100 14.22 -6.60 -6.57
N GLY A 101 13.11 -7.31 -6.69
CA GLY A 101 12.19 -7.60 -5.59
C GLY A 101 11.25 -6.46 -5.18
N ALA A 102 11.27 -5.32 -5.89
CA ALA A 102 10.35 -4.21 -5.63
C ALA A 102 8.95 -4.48 -6.22
N TYR A 103 7.89 -4.07 -5.49
CA TYR A 103 6.51 -4.36 -5.88
C TYR A 103 5.51 -3.39 -5.24
N LEU A 104 4.26 -3.43 -5.70
CA LEU A 104 3.09 -2.82 -5.05
C LEU A 104 2.08 -3.90 -4.67
N GLY A 105 1.54 -3.84 -3.46
CA GLY A 105 0.51 -4.76 -2.96
C GLY A 105 1.07 -6.09 -2.49
N LEU A 106 1.20 -7.09 -3.36
CA LEU A 106 1.72 -8.41 -3.04
C LEU A 106 2.99 -8.71 -3.82
N ALA A 107 4.03 -9.19 -3.13
CA ALA A 107 5.33 -9.53 -3.70
C ALA A 107 5.26 -10.60 -4.80
N LYS A 108 4.27 -11.49 -4.74
CA LYS A 108 4.10 -12.57 -5.72
C LYS A 108 3.60 -12.14 -7.09
N VAL A 109 3.00 -10.95 -7.21
CA VAL A 109 2.27 -10.58 -8.43
C VAL A 109 3.10 -9.69 -9.34
N HIS A 110 3.34 -10.15 -10.57
CA HIS A 110 4.05 -9.39 -11.60
C HIS A 110 3.44 -9.62 -13.00
N ASN A 111 3.82 -8.83 -14.00
CA ASN A 111 3.19 -8.86 -15.33
C ASN A 111 3.35 -10.20 -16.08
N SER A 112 4.32 -11.03 -15.73
CA SER A 112 4.59 -12.30 -16.39
C SER A 112 4.15 -13.53 -15.59
N GLY A 113 3.57 -13.34 -14.38
CA GLY A 113 3.13 -14.45 -13.55
C GLY A 113 2.84 -14.08 -12.10
N GLU A 114 2.68 -15.11 -11.31
CA GLU A 114 2.69 -15.06 -9.85
C GLU A 114 3.86 -15.90 -9.34
N ASP A 115 4.35 -15.55 -8.16
CA ASP A 115 5.49 -16.13 -7.47
C ASP A 115 6.85 -15.79 -8.10
N GLY A 116 7.85 -15.61 -7.26
CA GLY A 116 9.20 -15.26 -7.67
C GLY A 116 9.40 -13.79 -8.04
N THR A 117 10.43 -13.52 -8.83
CA THR A 117 10.80 -12.19 -9.31
C THR A 117 10.54 -12.07 -10.80
N PRO A 118 10.09 -10.91 -11.31
CA PRO A 118 9.96 -10.69 -12.74
C PRO A 118 11.32 -10.77 -13.44
N VAL A 119 11.32 -11.26 -14.69
CA VAL A 119 12.56 -11.52 -15.46
C VAL A 119 13.42 -10.27 -15.65
N ASP A 120 12.78 -9.14 -15.85
CA ASP A 120 13.43 -7.83 -16.07
C ASP A 120 13.47 -6.94 -14.82
N ASN A 121 13.05 -7.48 -13.66
CA ASN A 121 12.91 -6.75 -12.40
C ASN A 121 12.02 -5.48 -12.52
N THR A 122 11.04 -5.51 -13.41
CA THR A 122 10.15 -4.39 -13.69
C THR A 122 8.71 -4.85 -13.66
N ILE A 123 7.85 -4.11 -12.95
CA ILE A 123 6.42 -4.36 -12.89
C ILE A 123 5.67 -3.07 -13.24
N THR A 124 4.73 -3.18 -14.19
CA THR A 124 3.87 -2.07 -14.59
C THR A 124 2.43 -2.33 -14.14
N TYR A 125 1.87 -1.36 -13.46
CA TYR A 125 0.51 -1.37 -12.93
C TYR A 125 -0.30 -0.27 -13.60
N SER A 126 -1.61 -0.50 -13.78
CA SER A 126 -2.56 0.60 -13.99
C SER A 126 -2.96 1.21 -12.65
N TYR A 127 -3.21 2.51 -12.62
CA TYR A 127 -3.63 3.18 -11.40
C TYR A 127 -4.73 4.21 -11.63
N SER A 128 -5.48 4.50 -10.59
CA SER A 128 -6.37 5.64 -10.51
C SER A 128 -6.32 6.28 -9.11
N LEU A 129 -6.34 7.61 -9.07
CA LEU A 129 -6.37 8.37 -7.83
C LEU A 129 -7.79 8.86 -7.54
N SER A 130 -8.15 8.91 -6.27
CA SER A 130 -9.33 9.65 -5.81
C SER A 130 -9.19 11.14 -6.10
N VAL A 131 -10.31 11.84 -6.17
CA VAL A 131 -10.35 13.29 -6.46
C VAL A 131 -9.54 14.11 -5.44
N ASP A 132 -9.51 13.67 -4.19
CA ASP A 132 -8.77 14.31 -3.10
C ASP A 132 -7.30 13.87 -3.02
N GLY A 133 -6.89 12.90 -3.86
CA GLY A 133 -5.52 12.36 -3.89
C GLY A 133 -5.11 11.56 -2.65
N ASN A 134 -6.07 11.11 -1.83
CA ASN A 134 -5.80 10.40 -0.57
C ASN A 134 -6.00 8.89 -0.68
N SER A 135 -6.60 8.40 -1.76
CA SER A 135 -6.67 6.97 -2.07
C SER A 135 -6.27 6.68 -3.50
N MET A 136 -5.78 5.48 -3.74
CA MET A 136 -5.29 5.01 -5.04
C MET A 136 -5.70 3.55 -5.22
N ASP A 137 -6.37 3.26 -6.33
CA ASP A 137 -6.58 1.89 -6.78
C ASP A 137 -5.49 1.54 -7.79
N VAL A 138 -4.83 0.42 -7.56
CA VAL A 138 -3.77 -0.12 -8.42
C VAL A 138 -4.19 -1.48 -8.92
N THR A 139 -4.08 -1.72 -10.21
CA THR A 139 -4.44 -3.00 -10.82
C THR A 139 -3.30 -3.55 -11.66
N ILE A 140 -3.21 -4.87 -11.72
CA ILE A 140 -2.25 -5.58 -12.57
C ILE A 140 -2.95 -6.74 -13.26
N SER A 141 -2.76 -6.83 -14.56
CA SER A 141 -3.29 -7.91 -15.40
C SER A 141 -2.15 -8.62 -16.12
N GLY A 142 -2.45 -9.75 -16.77
CA GLY A 142 -1.46 -10.50 -17.55
C GLY A 142 -0.62 -11.49 -16.75
N PHE A 143 -0.81 -11.57 -15.45
CA PHE A 143 -0.13 -12.53 -14.58
C PHE A 143 -0.56 -14.00 -14.83
N ASN A 144 -1.75 -14.22 -15.36
CA ASN A 144 -2.29 -15.56 -15.61
C ASN A 144 -2.46 -15.80 -17.12
N ALA A 145 -1.54 -16.57 -17.71
CA ALA A 145 -1.55 -16.88 -19.13
C ALA A 145 -2.79 -17.71 -19.57
N GLY A 146 -3.40 -18.46 -18.67
CA GLY A 146 -4.62 -19.23 -18.94
C GLY A 146 -5.90 -18.38 -18.95
N VAL A 147 -5.87 -17.22 -18.30
CA VAL A 147 -6.98 -16.25 -18.25
C VAL A 147 -6.41 -14.85 -18.47
N PRO A 148 -6.20 -14.41 -19.73
CA PRO A 148 -5.52 -13.15 -20.03
C PRO A 148 -6.16 -11.88 -19.45
N GLY A 149 -7.46 -11.93 -19.13
CA GLY A 149 -8.19 -10.85 -18.47
C GLY A 149 -8.06 -10.82 -16.95
N ALA A 150 -7.47 -11.88 -16.35
CA ALA A 150 -7.33 -11.97 -14.90
C ALA A 150 -6.57 -10.77 -14.34
N THR A 151 -7.13 -10.20 -13.27
CA THR A 151 -6.65 -8.93 -12.71
C THR A 151 -6.62 -9.00 -11.18
N TRP A 152 -5.52 -8.58 -10.60
CA TRP A 152 -5.43 -8.18 -9.19
C TRP A 152 -5.76 -6.71 -9.02
N ILE A 153 -6.43 -6.38 -7.91
CA ILE A 153 -6.59 -5.02 -7.41
C ILE A 153 -5.96 -4.89 -6.04
N PHE A 154 -5.30 -3.75 -5.82
CA PHE A 154 -4.78 -3.30 -4.55
C PHE A 154 -5.30 -1.88 -4.29
N LYS A 155 -5.98 -1.67 -3.17
CA LYS A 155 -6.46 -0.34 -2.78
C LYS A 155 -5.54 0.24 -1.73
N PHE A 156 -5.03 1.42 -2.00
CA PHE A 156 -4.10 2.12 -1.14
C PHE A 156 -4.73 3.37 -0.53
N VAL A 157 -4.24 3.72 0.65
CA VAL A 157 -4.47 5.03 1.29
C VAL A 157 -3.13 5.71 1.51
N LYS A 158 -3.13 7.03 1.37
CA LYS A 158 -1.96 7.86 1.60
C LYS A 158 -1.61 7.86 3.09
N VAL A 159 -0.34 7.64 3.40
CA VAL A 159 0.15 7.76 4.78
C VAL A 159 0.21 9.25 5.10
N ALA A 160 -0.50 9.66 6.15
CA ALA A 160 -0.45 11.04 6.62
C ALA A 160 0.98 11.37 7.08
N PRO A 161 1.52 12.54 6.72
CA PRO A 161 2.82 12.93 7.22
C PRO A 161 2.77 13.02 8.76
N VAL A 162 3.75 12.41 9.42
CA VAL A 162 3.92 12.58 10.85
C VAL A 162 4.36 14.02 11.09
N ILE A 163 3.45 14.85 11.58
CA ILE A 163 3.81 16.19 12.03
C ILE A 163 4.52 16.04 13.38
N ALA A 164 5.84 16.00 13.35
CA ALA A 164 6.64 16.06 14.56
C ALA A 164 6.48 17.46 15.18
N VAL A 165 5.62 17.58 16.18
CA VAL A 165 5.47 18.79 16.98
C VAL A 165 6.61 18.80 18.01
N ALA A 166 7.81 19.18 17.55
CA ALA A 166 8.96 19.33 18.43
C ALA A 166 9.00 20.77 19.01
N GLY A 167 9.23 20.90 20.29
CA GLY A 167 9.41 22.17 20.97
C GLY A 167 8.66 22.27 22.30
N ALA A 168 8.92 23.37 23.04
CA ALA A 168 8.18 23.70 24.23
C ALA A 168 6.92 24.52 23.86
N TRP A 169 5.77 23.97 24.21
CA TRP A 169 4.47 24.59 23.92
C TRP A 169 3.89 25.25 25.17
N LYS A 170 3.33 26.45 25.02
CA LYS A 170 2.56 27.13 26.06
C LYS A 170 1.15 27.33 25.53
N LEU A 171 0.19 27.32 26.45
CA LEU A 171 -1.17 27.77 26.11
C LEU A 171 -1.10 29.20 25.62
N ALA A 172 -1.85 29.52 24.58
CA ALA A 172 -1.94 30.89 24.09
C ALA A 172 -2.51 31.79 25.20
N PRO A 173 -1.89 32.96 25.50
CA PRO A 173 -2.38 33.89 26.52
C PRO A 173 -3.55 34.73 26.01
N VAL A 174 -4.56 34.03 25.44
CA VAL A 174 -5.77 34.67 24.87
C VAL A 174 -7.01 33.92 25.37
N ALA A 175 -8.12 34.66 25.42
CA ALA A 175 -9.42 34.06 25.77
C ALA A 175 -9.74 32.92 24.79
N GLY A 176 -10.24 31.78 25.32
CA GLY A 176 -10.56 30.61 24.52
C GLY A 176 -9.39 29.67 24.23
N ALA A 177 -8.17 29.94 24.76
CA ALA A 177 -7.03 29.03 24.63
C ALA A 177 -7.24 27.67 25.32
N LEU A 178 -8.16 27.61 26.29
CA LEU A 178 -8.72 26.40 26.89
C LEU A 178 -10.21 26.42 26.65
N GLY A 179 -10.74 25.33 26.18
CA GLY A 179 -12.17 25.15 26.00
C GLY A 179 -12.53 23.67 25.97
N VAL A 180 -13.73 23.35 26.44
CA VAL A 180 -14.30 22.03 26.36
C VAL A 180 -15.73 22.13 25.80
N GLY A 181 -16.09 21.22 24.95
CA GLY A 181 -17.39 21.22 24.29
C GLY A 181 -17.78 19.84 23.77
N GLU A 182 -18.98 19.71 23.23
CA GLU A 182 -19.53 18.44 22.72
C GLU A 182 -18.94 18.02 21.37
N ALA A 183 -18.38 18.97 20.62
CA ALA A 183 -17.76 18.73 19.32
C ALA A 183 -16.58 19.67 19.09
N LEU A 184 -15.71 19.31 18.16
CA LEU A 184 -14.59 20.14 17.74
C LEU A 184 -15.08 21.53 17.29
N GLY A 185 -14.56 22.57 17.92
CA GLY A 185 -14.95 23.96 17.66
C GLY A 185 -16.11 24.48 18.51
N ASN A 186 -16.75 23.63 19.32
CA ASN A 186 -17.80 24.03 20.26
C ASN A 186 -17.26 23.99 21.70
N TYR A 187 -16.74 25.11 22.18
CA TYR A 187 -16.04 25.25 23.46
C TYR A 187 -16.89 26.02 24.49
N ASN A 188 -18.19 25.73 24.60
CA ASN A 188 -19.16 26.50 25.40
C ASN A 188 -19.29 26.04 26.85
N TRP A 189 -18.61 25.00 27.27
CA TRP A 189 -18.69 24.55 28.66
C TRP A 189 -17.77 25.32 29.59
N TRP A 190 -16.75 26.00 29.02
CA TRP A 190 -15.69 26.67 29.76
C TRP A 190 -15.23 27.93 29.04
N THR A 191 -15.92 28.96 28.98
CA THR A 191 -15.45 30.24 28.45
C THR A 191 -15.71 31.38 29.44
#